data_f2cb372cc6ab0e203784a1168b0f7644
#
_entry.id   f2cb372cc6ab0e203784a1168b0f7644
#
_cell.length_a   1.000
_cell.length_b   1.000
_cell.length_c   1.000
_cell.angle_alpha   90.00
_cell.angle_beta   90.00
_cell.angle_gamma   90.00
#
_symmetry.space_group_name_H-M   'P 1'
#
loop_
_entity.id
_entity.type
_entity.pdbx_description
1 polymer ?
#
loop_
_entity_poly.entity_id
_entity_poly.type
_entity_poly.pdbx_seq_one_letter_code
_entity_poly.pdbx_strand_id
1 'polypeptide(L)' 'VNINTASASELDALPGIGPVLAQRIIDRRTEQGPFTSVEELLEVDGIGQATLDGLREFITVKETKE' A
#
# COMPACT_ATOMS: atom_id res chain seq x y z
N VAL A 1 -2.68 1.28 -8.92
CA VAL A 1 -2.64 2.19 -7.76
C VAL A 1 -1.21 2.30 -7.24
N ASN A 2 -0.72 3.50 -7.16
CA ASN A 2 0.61 3.72 -6.60
C ASN A 2 0.48 3.94 -5.09
N ILE A 3 1.01 3.01 -4.30
CA ILE A 3 0.83 3.07 -2.85
C ILE A 3 1.56 4.24 -2.20
N ASN A 4 2.46 4.88 -2.92
CA ASN A 4 3.16 6.05 -2.39
C ASN A 4 2.38 7.33 -2.58
N THR A 5 1.39 7.35 -3.45
CA THR A 5 0.64 8.56 -3.75
C THR A 5 -0.86 8.40 -3.57
N ALA A 6 -1.35 7.19 -3.38
CA ALA A 6 -2.78 6.93 -3.31
C ALA A 6 -3.41 7.57 -2.08
N SER A 7 -4.65 7.99 -2.22
CA SER A 7 -5.44 8.49 -1.11
C SER A 7 -5.95 7.31 -0.29
N ALA A 8 -6.48 7.61 0.90
CA ALA A 8 -7.09 6.58 1.74
C ALA A 8 -8.23 5.88 1.01
N SER A 9 -8.99 6.63 0.25
CA SER A 9 -10.10 6.08 -0.53
C SER A 9 -9.64 5.08 -1.57
N GLU A 10 -8.56 5.41 -2.25
CA GLU A 10 -8.01 4.52 -3.27
C GLU A 10 -7.46 3.24 -2.66
N LEU A 11 -6.79 3.38 -1.53
CA LEU A 11 -6.24 2.22 -0.85
C LEU A 11 -7.34 1.34 -0.28
N ASP A 12 -8.38 1.95 0.26
CA ASP A 12 -9.51 1.23 0.83
C ASP A 12 -10.21 0.36 -0.22
N ALA A 13 -10.18 0.78 -1.45
CA ALA A 13 -10.83 0.03 -2.54
C ALA A 13 -10.07 -1.21 -2.96
N LEU A 14 -8.84 -1.37 -2.50
CA LEU A 14 -8.05 -2.55 -2.86
C LEU A 14 -8.56 -3.79 -2.15
N PRO A 15 -8.48 -4.97 -2.80
CA PRO A 15 -8.94 -6.21 -2.18
C PRO A 15 -8.19 -6.49 -0.89
N GLY A 16 -8.93 -6.81 0.15
CA GLY A 16 -8.34 -7.13 1.44
C GLY A 16 -7.89 -5.92 2.26
N ILE A 17 -8.03 -4.73 1.73
CA ILE A 17 -7.68 -3.49 2.43
C ILE A 17 -8.96 -2.78 2.82
N GLY A 18 -9.11 -2.52 4.09
CA GLY A 18 -10.23 -1.71 4.59
C GLY A 18 -9.71 -0.37 5.06
N PRO A 19 -10.57 0.44 5.66
CA PRO A 19 -10.15 1.78 6.09
C PRO A 19 -9.03 1.77 7.12
N VAL A 20 -8.98 0.77 7.98
CA VAL A 20 -7.93 0.70 8.98
C VAL A 20 -6.58 0.43 8.32
N LEU A 21 -6.52 -0.54 7.42
CA LEU A 21 -5.27 -0.85 6.73
C LEU A 21 -4.84 0.27 5.80
N ALA A 22 -5.81 0.92 5.15
CA ALA A 22 -5.50 2.06 4.30
C ALA A 22 -4.80 3.15 5.10
N GLN A 23 -5.31 3.44 6.29
CA GLN A 23 -4.70 4.45 7.13
C GLN A 23 -3.31 4.02 7.59
N ARG A 24 -3.14 2.74 7.90
CA ARG A 24 -1.82 2.23 8.31
C ARG A 24 -0.79 2.37 7.20
N ILE A 25 -1.19 2.15 5.96
CA ILE A 25 -0.30 2.33 4.82
C ILE A 25 0.13 3.80 4.71
N ILE A 26 -0.82 4.70 4.86
CA ILE A 26 -0.53 6.13 4.78
C ILE A 26 0.41 6.54 5.91
N ASP A 27 0.14 6.06 7.12
CA ASP A 27 0.99 6.38 8.28
C ASP A 27 2.41 5.87 8.05
N ARG A 28 2.53 4.66 7.53
CA ARG A 28 3.83 4.06 7.29
C ARG A 28 4.65 4.87 6.29
N ARG A 29 4.03 5.26 5.18
CA ARG A 29 4.77 6.01 4.18
C ARG A 29 5.11 7.43 4.66
N THR A 30 4.31 7.96 5.57
CA THR A 30 4.56 9.28 6.14
C THR A 30 5.71 9.23 7.14
N GLU A 31 5.75 8.19 7.96
CA GLU A 31 6.74 8.08 9.02
C GLU A 31 8.07 7.54 8.54
N GLN A 32 8.04 6.59 7.62
CA GLN A 32 9.25 5.88 7.18
C GLN A 32 9.72 6.31 5.80
N GLY A 33 8.93 7.15 5.14
CA GLY A 33 9.24 7.55 3.77
C GLY A 33 8.56 6.63 2.77
N PRO A 34 8.69 6.94 1.50
CA PRO A 34 8.01 6.16 0.46
C PRO A 34 8.45 4.71 0.46
N PHE A 35 7.53 3.84 0.08
CA PHE A 35 7.86 2.43 -0.12
C PHE A 35 8.78 2.30 -1.33
N THR A 36 9.79 1.47 -1.22
CA THR A 36 10.70 1.21 -2.34
C THR A 36 10.31 -0.06 -3.08
N SER A 37 9.50 -0.91 -2.46
CA SER A 37 8.96 -2.08 -3.14
C SER A 37 7.62 -2.43 -2.51
N VAL A 38 6.79 -3.15 -3.27
CA VAL A 38 5.49 -3.53 -2.75
C VAL A 38 5.61 -4.53 -1.60
N GLU A 39 6.71 -5.27 -1.54
CA GLU A 39 6.93 -6.20 -0.44
C GLU A 39 7.04 -5.51 0.91
N GLU A 40 7.37 -4.24 0.92
CA GLU A 40 7.44 -3.50 2.18
C GLU A 40 6.09 -3.38 2.87
N LEU A 41 5.00 -3.62 2.13
CA LEU A 41 3.68 -3.65 2.76
C LEU A 41 3.57 -4.74 3.82
N LEU A 42 4.41 -5.76 3.74
CA LEU A 42 4.40 -6.81 4.77
C LEU A 42 4.76 -6.28 6.15
N GLU A 43 5.39 -5.12 6.20
CA GLU A 43 5.74 -4.49 7.48
C GLU A 43 4.56 -3.75 8.10
N VAL A 44 3.50 -3.57 7.33
CA VAL A 44 2.30 -2.92 7.85
C VAL A 44 1.49 -3.95 8.63
N ASP A 45 1.17 -3.63 9.88
CA ASP A 45 0.35 -4.50 10.71
C ASP A 45 -0.97 -4.81 10.01
N GLY A 46 -1.27 -6.08 9.91
CA GLY A 46 -2.51 -6.52 9.30
C GLY A 46 -2.37 -6.93 7.84
N ILE A 47 -1.23 -6.67 7.22
CA ILE A 47 -1.00 -7.12 5.85
C ILE A 47 -0.05 -8.30 5.88
N GLY A 48 -0.56 -9.46 5.52
CA GLY A 48 0.25 -10.68 5.42
C GLY A 48 0.56 -11.01 3.98
N GLN A 49 1.27 -12.11 3.77
CA GLN A 49 1.70 -12.53 2.45
C GLN A 49 0.50 -12.78 1.52
N ALA A 50 -0.55 -13.40 2.04
CA ALA A 50 -1.72 -13.69 1.22
C ALA A 50 -2.39 -12.39 0.74
N THR A 51 -2.48 -11.42 1.64
CA THR A 51 -3.06 -10.14 1.29
C THR A 51 -2.21 -9.43 0.24
N LEU A 52 -0.91 -9.43 0.44
CA LEU A 52 0.00 -8.81 -0.52
C LEU A 52 -0.09 -9.49 -1.88
N ASP A 53 -0.13 -10.82 -1.90
CA ASP A 53 -0.23 -11.55 -3.17
C ASP A 53 -1.48 -11.16 -3.93
N GLY A 54 -2.58 -10.94 -3.22
CA GLY A 54 -3.83 -10.52 -3.84
C GLY A 54 -3.79 -9.10 -4.35
N LEU A 55 -2.87 -8.30 -3.86
CA LEU A 55 -2.77 -6.89 -4.26
C LEU A 55 -1.77 -6.63 -5.37
N ARG A 56 -0.83 -7.53 -5.58
CA ARG A 56 0.32 -7.26 -6.47
C ARG A 56 -0.08 -6.73 -7.84
N GLU A 57 -1.18 -7.23 -8.38
CA GLU A 57 -1.62 -6.82 -9.70
C GLU A 57 -2.18 -5.42 -9.73
N PHE A 58 -2.55 -4.89 -8.58
CA PHE A 58 -3.27 -3.62 -8.49
C PHE A 58 -2.42 -2.48 -7.97
N ILE A 59 -1.20 -2.76 -7.52
CA ILE A 59 -0.39 -1.75 -6.85
C ILE A 59 0.99 -1.64 -7.47
N THR A 60 1.61 -0.50 -7.25
CA THR A 60 2.97 -0.25 -7.70
C THR A 60 3.61 0.77 -6.78
N VAL A 61 4.94 0.81 -6.80
CA VAL A 61 5.69 1.89 -6.15
C VAL A 61 6.47 2.71 -7.16
N LYS A 62 6.34 2.40 -8.44
CA LYS A 62 7.08 3.12 -9.47
C LYS A 62 6.63 4.56 -9.55
N GLU A 63 7.59 5.45 -9.77
CA GLU A 63 7.25 6.83 -10.04
C GLU A 63 6.74 6.94 -11.44
N THR A 64 5.77 7.81 -11.64
CA THR A 64 5.14 7.94 -12.93
C THR A 64 5.70 9.05 -13.75
N LYS A 65 6.71 9.73 -13.34
CA LYS A 65 7.17 10.80 -14.14
C LYS A 65 7.89 10.31 -15.36
N GLU A 66 7.84 11.00 -16.15
CA GLU A 66 8.45 10.79 -17.25
C GLU A 66 9.31 11.45 -17.54
#